data_eab1321c3fc5b968fd3389b2822e949f
#
_entry.id   eab1321c3fc5b968fd3389b2822e949f
#
_cell.length_a   1.000
_cell.length_b   1.000
_cell.length_c   1.000
_cell.angle_alpha   90.00
_cell.angle_beta   90.00
_cell.angle_gamma   90.00
#
_symmetry.space_group_name_H-M   'P 1'
#
loop_
_entity.id
_entity.type
_entity.pdbx_description
1 polymer ?
#
loop_
_entity_poly.entity_id
_entity_poly.type
_entity_poly.pdbx_seq_one_letter_code
_entity_poly.pdbx_strand_id
1 'polypeptide(L)'
;MDQVNLNSNRQKSDPNNRYIYLALSKLKTNEIKALNEIKEIYGGFSPLLGSSVEKINSDTGINRKIATNILTVLEDFEKKGAEEESKLKDIGADFITIADEDYPSLLLDLIDPPIVLYIKGKLPDISLPRIAVVGSRNADSYGLEAAYRISKGLAQEGCSVISGMARGIDGASHSGCLAGNGKTVAVLGCGIDVIYPPEHASLEDKICKNGAVITEYPLGTTPFKGNFPKRNRIIAGMSLGVLVVQADIRSGSLSTASQALEYGREVMAVPGSIFNQLSVGTHGLLKDGAHPVENALDVLRFLNLKEDIKEKKKKIPKEKPELDGQLKLIFEATDGFKTTNQIAEELSLPAGMLLSGLSHLESEGYIKRCNNGIFIKNLS
;
A
#
# COMPACT_ATOMS: atom_id res chain seq x y z
N MET A 1 9.83 -10.73 -32.74
CA MET A 1 8.57 -11.47 -32.55
C MET A 1 7.62 -10.55 -31.85
N ASP A 2 6.53 -10.30 -32.45
CA ASP A 2 5.72 -9.10 -32.44
C ASP A 2 5.18 -8.71 -31.04
N GLN A 3 5.66 -7.57 -30.54
CA GLN A 3 4.93 -6.83 -29.51
C GLN A 3 3.67 -6.27 -30.17
N VAL A 4 2.55 -6.91 -29.88
CA VAL A 4 1.22 -6.42 -30.27
C VAL A 4 1.03 -5.07 -29.60
N ASN A 5 0.95 -4.06 -30.43
CA ASN A 5 0.77 -2.65 -30.09
C ASN A 5 -0.68 -2.44 -29.59
N LEU A 6 -0.92 -2.68 -28.30
CA LEU A 6 -2.22 -2.50 -27.62
C LEU A 6 -2.54 -1.05 -27.27
N ASN A 7 -1.69 -0.08 -27.65
CA ASN A 7 -1.77 1.31 -27.20
C ASN A 7 -2.43 2.31 -28.16
N SER A 8 -3.09 1.88 -29.24
CA SER A 8 -3.52 2.83 -30.29
C SER A 8 -5.00 3.28 -30.28
N ASN A 9 -5.82 2.91 -29.27
CA ASN A 9 -7.23 3.30 -29.27
C ASN A 9 -7.80 3.71 -27.90
N ARG A 10 -7.01 4.35 -27.02
CA ARG A 10 -7.58 5.03 -25.86
C ARG A 10 -8.05 6.44 -26.30
N GLN A 11 -9.27 6.53 -26.82
CA GLN A 11 -9.94 7.81 -27.04
C GLN A 11 -10.27 8.43 -25.68
N LYS A 12 -10.17 9.77 -25.58
CA LYS A 12 -10.77 10.54 -24.46
C LYS A 12 -12.22 10.08 -24.34
N SER A 13 -12.57 9.45 -23.21
CA SER A 13 -13.91 8.92 -22.99
C SER A 13 -14.94 10.06 -23.06
N ASP A 14 -15.99 9.84 -23.83
CA ASP A 14 -17.22 10.65 -23.78
C ASP A 14 -17.66 10.70 -22.30
N PRO A 15 -17.93 11.89 -21.72
CA PRO A 15 -18.41 12.02 -20.34
C PRO A 15 -19.58 11.09 -20.03
N ASN A 16 -20.49 10.87 -20.96
CA ASN A 16 -21.61 9.95 -20.83
C ASN A 16 -21.17 8.49 -20.74
N ASN A 17 -20.08 8.11 -21.36
CA ASN A 17 -19.54 6.75 -21.28
C ASN A 17 -18.97 6.43 -19.89
N ARG A 18 -18.43 7.41 -19.16
CA ARG A 18 -17.90 7.22 -17.79
C ARG A 18 -18.97 6.78 -16.79
N TYR A 19 -20.20 7.27 -16.95
CA TYR A 19 -21.31 6.92 -16.05
C TYR A 19 -21.79 5.47 -16.22
N ILE A 20 -21.57 4.84 -17.36
CA ILE A 20 -21.81 3.40 -17.54
C ILE A 20 -20.93 2.61 -16.57
N TYR A 21 -19.65 2.93 -16.51
CA TYR A 21 -18.72 2.27 -15.58
C TYR A 21 -19.12 2.50 -14.11
N LEU A 22 -19.51 3.72 -13.78
CA LEU A 22 -19.95 4.08 -12.44
C LEU A 22 -21.23 3.32 -12.04
N ALA A 23 -22.18 3.13 -12.94
CA ALA A 23 -23.35 2.30 -12.71
C ALA A 23 -22.98 0.82 -12.52
N LEU A 24 -22.12 0.28 -13.38
CA LEU A 24 -21.67 -1.10 -13.34
C LEU A 24 -20.82 -1.43 -12.09
N SER A 25 -20.11 -0.44 -11.50
CA SER A 25 -19.35 -0.63 -10.27
C SER A 25 -20.21 -1.01 -9.06
N LYS A 26 -21.52 -0.80 -9.11
CA LYS A 26 -22.48 -1.14 -8.07
C LYS A 26 -22.94 -2.60 -8.08
N LEU A 27 -22.51 -3.37 -9.08
CA LEU A 27 -22.76 -4.79 -9.20
C LEU A 27 -22.02 -5.60 -8.13
N LYS A 28 -22.56 -6.76 -7.80
CA LYS A 28 -21.90 -7.70 -6.88
C LYS A 28 -20.68 -8.34 -7.55
N THR A 29 -19.75 -8.84 -6.75
CA THR A 29 -18.46 -9.40 -7.24
C THR A 29 -18.63 -10.48 -8.31
N ASN A 30 -19.64 -11.38 -8.18
CA ASN A 30 -19.90 -12.42 -9.20
C ASN A 30 -20.50 -11.86 -10.49
N GLU A 31 -21.16 -10.72 -10.42
CA GLU A 31 -21.72 -10.02 -11.57
C GLU A 31 -20.64 -9.19 -12.29
N ILE A 32 -19.69 -8.59 -11.51
CA ILE A 32 -18.54 -7.88 -12.06
C ILE A 32 -17.66 -8.82 -12.91
N LYS A 33 -17.50 -10.08 -12.51
CA LYS A 33 -16.75 -11.07 -13.31
C LYS A 33 -17.36 -11.28 -14.70
N ALA A 34 -18.69 -11.27 -14.80
CA ALA A 34 -19.39 -11.37 -16.07
C ALA A 34 -19.13 -10.19 -17.01
N LEU A 35 -18.71 -9.03 -16.47
CA LEU A 35 -18.37 -7.86 -17.29
C LEU A 35 -17.11 -8.08 -18.15
N ASN A 36 -16.21 -8.97 -17.75
CA ASN A 36 -15.03 -9.31 -18.55
C ASN A 36 -15.46 -10.02 -19.86
N GLU A 37 -16.37 -11.00 -19.76
CA GLU A 37 -16.92 -11.71 -20.92
C GLU A 37 -17.68 -10.73 -21.85
N ILE A 38 -18.45 -9.81 -21.27
CA ILE A 38 -19.16 -8.77 -22.03
C ILE A 38 -18.14 -7.88 -22.77
N LYS A 39 -17.09 -7.43 -22.08
CA LYS A 39 -16.07 -6.57 -22.65
C LYS A 39 -15.33 -7.25 -23.80
N GLU A 40 -15.02 -8.53 -23.68
CA GLU A 40 -14.36 -9.32 -24.74
C GLU A 40 -15.25 -9.46 -25.97
N ILE A 41 -16.55 -9.74 -25.78
CA ILE A 41 -17.47 -9.99 -26.88
C ILE A 41 -17.93 -8.69 -27.56
N TYR A 42 -18.25 -7.68 -26.76
CA TYR A 42 -18.81 -6.42 -27.28
C TYR A 42 -17.78 -5.31 -27.50
N GLY A 43 -16.52 -5.50 -27.08
CA GLY A 43 -15.45 -4.49 -27.13
C GLY A 43 -15.62 -3.35 -26.13
N GLY A 44 -16.60 -3.43 -25.22
CA GLY A 44 -16.92 -2.41 -24.22
C GLY A 44 -18.32 -2.57 -23.67
N PHE A 45 -18.79 -1.58 -22.91
CA PHE A 45 -20.09 -1.65 -22.23
C PHE A 45 -21.20 -0.82 -22.91
N SER A 46 -20.86 0.10 -23.80
CA SER A 46 -21.87 0.91 -24.52
C SER A 46 -22.89 0.07 -25.30
N PRO A 47 -22.55 -1.09 -25.90
CA PRO A 47 -23.52 -1.96 -26.57
C PRO A 47 -24.58 -2.56 -25.65
N LEU A 48 -24.39 -2.52 -24.33
CA LEU A 48 -25.41 -2.93 -23.36
C LEU A 48 -26.62 -1.99 -23.35
N LEU A 49 -26.40 -0.72 -23.72
CA LEU A 49 -27.47 0.26 -23.82
C LEU A 49 -28.40 -0.13 -25.00
N GLY A 50 -29.65 -0.45 -24.68
CA GLY A 50 -30.61 -0.94 -25.66
C GLY A 50 -30.54 -2.42 -25.99
N SER A 51 -29.67 -3.20 -25.31
CA SER A 51 -29.70 -4.67 -25.39
C SER A 51 -30.82 -5.25 -24.54
N SER A 52 -31.26 -6.46 -24.89
CA SER A 52 -32.21 -7.23 -24.06
C SER A 52 -31.48 -8.32 -23.27
N VAL A 53 -32.14 -8.83 -22.22
CA VAL A 53 -31.63 -9.94 -21.41
C VAL A 53 -31.36 -11.18 -22.28
N GLU A 54 -32.27 -11.46 -23.25
CA GLU A 54 -32.16 -12.58 -24.17
C GLU A 54 -30.92 -12.45 -25.06
N LYS A 55 -30.65 -11.24 -25.59
CA LYS A 55 -29.50 -10.97 -26.43
C LYS A 55 -28.19 -11.13 -25.66
N ILE A 56 -28.08 -10.57 -24.46
CA ILE A 56 -26.89 -10.72 -23.62
C ILE A 56 -26.64 -12.20 -23.29
N ASN A 57 -27.70 -12.93 -22.92
CA ASN A 57 -27.59 -14.37 -22.62
C ASN A 57 -27.17 -15.19 -23.84
N SER A 58 -27.73 -14.91 -25.03
CA SER A 58 -27.38 -15.65 -26.26
C SER A 58 -25.97 -15.37 -26.73
N ASP A 59 -25.52 -14.14 -26.64
CA ASP A 59 -24.23 -13.70 -27.19
C ASP A 59 -23.05 -14.08 -26.27
N THR A 60 -23.28 -14.06 -24.92
CA THR A 60 -22.22 -14.20 -23.91
C THR A 60 -22.33 -15.48 -23.07
N GLY A 61 -23.49 -16.17 -23.08
CA GLY A 61 -23.75 -17.28 -22.17
C GLY A 61 -24.02 -16.87 -20.71
N ILE A 62 -23.98 -15.57 -20.40
CA ILE A 62 -24.22 -15.06 -19.03
C ILE A 62 -25.65 -15.38 -18.60
N ASN A 63 -25.78 -15.85 -17.36
CA ASN A 63 -27.07 -16.20 -16.76
C ASN A 63 -28.04 -15.00 -16.85
N ARG A 64 -29.31 -15.27 -17.22
CA ARG A 64 -30.37 -14.25 -17.38
C ARG A 64 -30.53 -13.36 -16.15
N LYS A 65 -30.40 -13.90 -14.92
CA LYS A 65 -30.48 -13.11 -13.68
C LYS A 65 -29.36 -12.06 -13.60
N ILE A 66 -28.14 -12.45 -13.98
CA ILE A 66 -27.00 -11.53 -14.02
C ILE A 66 -27.21 -10.47 -15.10
N ALA A 67 -27.64 -10.88 -16.30
CA ALA A 67 -27.96 -9.95 -17.38
C ALA A 67 -29.07 -8.94 -16.98
N THR A 68 -30.12 -9.42 -16.28
CA THR A 68 -31.16 -8.55 -15.73
C THR A 68 -30.59 -7.52 -14.76
N ASN A 69 -29.76 -7.95 -13.80
CA ASN A 69 -29.14 -7.04 -12.82
C ASN A 69 -28.25 -6.00 -13.50
N ILE A 70 -27.47 -6.41 -14.53
CA ILE A 70 -26.63 -5.49 -15.32
C ILE A 70 -27.50 -4.41 -16.00
N LEU A 71 -28.59 -4.80 -16.67
CA LEU A 71 -29.48 -3.84 -17.32
C LEU A 71 -30.19 -2.94 -16.29
N THR A 72 -30.58 -3.48 -15.14
CA THR A 72 -31.23 -2.70 -14.08
C THR A 72 -30.31 -1.61 -13.50
N VAL A 73 -29.02 -1.89 -13.30
CA VAL A 73 -28.09 -0.83 -12.81
C VAL A 73 -27.82 0.23 -13.87
N LEU A 74 -28.01 -0.09 -15.16
CA LEU A 74 -27.88 0.84 -16.26
C LEU A 74 -29.13 1.70 -16.50
N GLU A 75 -30.27 1.40 -15.84
CA GLU A 75 -31.43 2.27 -15.86
C GLU A 75 -31.09 3.66 -15.27
N ASP A 76 -31.39 4.73 -16.00
CA ASP A 76 -31.10 6.11 -15.60
C ASP A 76 -29.63 6.36 -15.21
N PHE A 77 -28.67 5.62 -15.81
CA PHE A 77 -27.25 5.68 -15.46
C PHE A 77 -26.66 7.08 -15.59
N GLU A 78 -27.11 7.88 -16.57
CA GLU A 78 -26.65 9.26 -16.76
C GLU A 78 -27.04 10.14 -15.57
N LYS A 79 -28.31 10.09 -15.17
CA LYS A 79 -28.81 10.85 -14.03
C LYS A 79 -28.16 10.43 -12.73
N LYS A 80 -28.11 9.11 -12.45
CA LYS A 80 -27.51 8.54 -11.25
C LYS A 80 -26.00 8.82 -11.21
N GLY A 81 -25.33 8.76 -12.37
CA GLY A 81 -23.90 9.07 -12.49
C GLY A 81 -23.60 10.54 -12.21
N ALA A 82 -24.40 11.45 -12.77
CA ALA A 82 -24.25 12.88 -12.51
C ALA A 82 -24.50 13.24 -11.03
N GLU A 83 -25.50 12.62 -10.39
CA GLU A 83 -25.78 12.81 -8.96
C GLU A 83 -24.61 12.30 -8.10
N GLU A 84 -24.01 11.16 -8.45
CA GLU A 84 -22.87 10.59 -7.71
C GLU A 84 -21.61 11.44 -7.92
N GLU A 85 -21.33 11.88 -9.13
CA GLU A 85 -20.22 12.79 -9.42
C GLU A 85 -20.36 14.12 -8.66
N SER A 86 -21.58 14.67 -8.56
CA SER A 86 -21.84 15.88 -7.75
C SER A 86 -21.48 15.64 -6.28
N LYS A 87 -21.92 14.51 -5.68
CA LYS A 87 -21.59 14.15 -4.30
C LYS A 87 -20.08 13.94 -4.08
N LEU A 88 -19.38 13.38 -5.07
CA LEU A 88 -17.92 13.24 -5.01
C LEU A 88 -17.24 14.62 -4.99
N LYS A 89 -17.66 15.54 -5.86
CA LYS A 89 -17.14 16.92 -5.90
C LYS A 89 -17.36 17.66 -4.58
N ASP A 90 -18.51 17.47 -3.94
CA ASP A 90 -18.82 18.10 -2.63
C ASP A 90 -17.83 17.69 -1.52
N ILE A 91 -17.24 16.51 -1.61
CA ILE A 91 -16.24 15.99 -0.65
C ILE A 91 -14.80 16.10 -1.16
N GLY A 92 -14.57 16.80 -2.29
CA GLY A 92 -13.24 16.95 -2.89
C GLY A 92 -12.67 15.65 -3.46
N ALA A 93 -13.55 14.75 -3.92
CA ALA A 93 -13.19 13.49 -4.56
C ALA A 93 -13.60 13.48 -6.03
N ASP A 94 -13.05 12.53 -6.78
CA ASP A 94 -13.35 12.26 -8.18
C ASP A 94 -13.34 10.74 -8.41
N PHE A 95 -13.51 10.28 -9.63
CA PHE A 95 -13.34 8.90 -10.01
C PHE A 95 -12.65 8.76 -11.37
N ILE A 96 -11.96 7.66 -11.57
CA ILE A 96 -11.43 7.22 -12.86
C ILE A 96 -11.97 5.83 -13.17
N THR A 97 -12.09 5.54 -14.45
CA THR A 97 -12.57 4.27 -14.98
C THR A 97 -11.43 3.48 -15.63
N ILE A 98 -11.61 2.19 -15.79
CA ILE A 98 -10.64 1.31 -16.48
C ILE A 98 -10.39 1.75 -17.94
N ALA A 99 -11.23 2.60 -18.51
CA ALA A 99 -11.08 3.13 -19.87
C ALA A 99 -10.28 4.43 -19.93
N ASP A 100 -10.08 5.11 -18.79
CA ASP A 100 -9.37 6.39 -18.76
C ASP A 100 -7.85 6.19 -18.91
N GLU A 101 -7.17 7.16 -19.54
CA GLU A 101 -5.72 7.12 -19.75
C GLU A 101 -4.93 7.13 -18.44
N ASP A 102 -5.45 7.82 -17.42
CA ASP A 102 -4.85 7.95 -16.10
C ASP A 102 -5.08 6.70 -15.21
N TYR A 103 -5.80 5.69 -15.71
CA TYR A 103 -5.99 4.46 -14.96
C TYR A 103 -4.66 3.72 -14.75
N PRO A 104 -4.34 3.28 -13.51
CA PRO A 104 -3.08 2.61 -13.22
C PRO A 104 -2.90 1.35 -14.07
N SER A 105 -1.98 1.39 -15.05
CA SER A 105 -1.81 0.32 -16.04
C SER A 105 -1.51 -1.04 -15.41
N LEU A 106 -0.76 -1.08 -14.29
CA LEU A 106 -0.47 -2.32 -13.57
C LEU A 106 -1.72 -3.03 -13.03
N LEU A 107 -2.83 -2.32 -12.83
CA LEU A 107 -4.09 -2.95 -12.42
C LEU A 107 -4.79 -3.70 -13.54
N LEU A 108 -4.42 -3.46 -14.81
CA LEU A 108 -4.96 -4.19 -15.95
C LEU A 108 -4.50 -5.65 -15.99
N ASP A 109 -3.40 -5.98 -15.30
CA ASP A 109 -2.87 -7.34 -15.18
C ASP A 109 -3.66 -8.20 -14.18
N LEU A 110 -4.57 -7.60 -13.40
CA LEU A 110 -5.39 -8.35 -12.46
C LEU A 110 -6.44 -9.19 -13.20
N ILE A 111 -6.80 -10.33 -12.63
CA ILE A 111 -7.89 -11.19 -13.15
C ILE A 111 -9.24 -10.44 -13.07
N ASP A 112 -9.41 -9.59 -12.04
CA ASP A 112 -10.61 -8.80 -11.80
C ASP A 112 -10.25 -7.33 -11.51
N PRO A 113 -9.79 -6.56 -12.52
CA PRO A 113 -9.42 -5.18 -12.32
C PRO A 113 -10.63 -4.33 -11.89
N PRO A 114 -10.44 -3.37 -10.94
CA PRO A 114 -11.51 -2.44 -10.59
C PRO A 114 -11.96 -1.65 -11.83
N ILE A 115 -13.24 -1.71 -12.19
CA ILE A 115 -13.75 -0.95 -13.34
C ILE A 115 -13.85 0.55 -13.06
N VAL A 116 -13.92 0.93 -11.77
CA VAL A 116 -13.91 2.30 -11.27
C VAL A 116 -13.00 2.36 -10.04
N LEU A 117 -12.24 3.43 -9.95
CA LEU A 117 -11.52 3.84 -8.75
C LEU A 117 -12.00 5.23 -8.33
N TYR A 118 -12.58 5.34 -7.16
CA TYR A 118 -12.86 6.61 -6.50
C TYR A 118 -11.56 7.17 -5.93
N ILE A 119 -11.30 8.46 -6.07
CA ILE A 119 -10.03 9.08 -5.77
C ILE A 119 -10.22 10.37 -4.98
N LYS A 120 -9.43 10.55 -3.93
CA LYS A 120 -9.28 11.82 -3.22
C LYS A 120 -7.80 12.19 -3.20
N GLY A 121 -7.47 13.40 -3.65
CA GLY A 121 -6.10 13.81 -3.93
C GLY A 121 -5.69 13.54 -5.38
N LYS A 122 -4.39 13.31 -5.62
CA LYS A 122 -3.85 13.09 -6.98
C LYS A 122 -2.96 11.87 -7.02
N LEU A 123 -3.25 10.92 -7.90
CA LEU A 123 -2.38 9.76 -8.12
C LEU A 123 -0.96 10.21 -8.48
N PRO A 124 0.07 9.53 -7.94
CA PRO A 124 1.44 9.73 -8.36
C PRO A 124 1.60 9.48 -9.86
N ASP A 125 2.56 10.18 -10.47
CA ASP A 125 2.92 9.96 -11.86
C ASP A 125 3.15 8.48 -12.15
N ILE A 126 2.70 7.99 -13.31
CA ILE A 126 2.78 6.60 -13.71
C ILE A 126 4.23 6.11 -13.84
N SER A 127 5.17 7.02 -14.12
CA SER A 127 6.60 6.73 -14.24
C SER A 127 7.28 6.46 -12.90
N LEU A 128 6.67 6.85 -11.77
CA LEU A 128 7.25 6.61 -10.46
C LEU A 128 7.09 5.14 -10.06
N PRO A 129 8.18 4.45 -9.67
CA PRO A 129 8.10 3.08 -9.15
C PRO A 129 7.19 3.04 -7.92
N ARG A 130 6.28 2.07 -7.88
CA ARG A 130 5.30 1.89 -6.82
C ARG A 130 5.61 0.63 -6.04
N ILE A 131 5.81 0.79 -4.73
CA ILE A 131 6.16 -0.30 -3.82
C ILE A 131 5.08 -0.43 -2.77
N ALA A 132 4.49 -1.61 -2.63
CA ALA A 132 3.58 -1.89 -1.53
C ALA A 132 4.38 -2.16 -0.26
N VAL A 133 3.99 -1.52 0.86
CA VAL A 133 4.56 -1.79 2.18
C VAL A 133 3.41 -2.11 3.12
N VAL A 134 3.35 -3.36 3.59
CA VAL A 134 2.23 -3.90 4.35
C VAL A 134 2.70 -4.70 5.56
N GLY A 135 1.79 -4.96 6.51
CA GLY A 135 2.12 -5.80 7.65
C GLY A 135 1.05 -5.82 8.73
N SER A 136 1.48 -6.19 9.94
CA SER A 136 0.62 -6.34 11.11
C SER A 136 -0.04 -5.01 11.51
N ARG A 137 -1.34 -5.10 11.87
CA ARG A 137 -2.07 -3.97 12.49
C ARG A 137 -1.62 -3.71 13.93
N ASN A 138 -1.08 -4.73 14.58
CA ASN A 138 -0.60 -4.70 15.96
C ASN A 138 0.94 -4.84 15.97
N ALA A 139 1.60 -4.12 15.06
CA ALA A 139 3.06 -4.12 14.99
C ALA A 139 3.68 -3.55 16.27
N ASP A 140 4.82 -4.10 16.66
CA ASP A 140 5.63 -3.56 17.75
C ASP A 140 6.49 -2.37 17.29
N SER A 141 7.28 -1.82 18.21
CA SER A 141 8.14 -0.66 17.94
C SER A 141 9.17 -0.93 16.83
N TYR A 142 9.70 -2.15 16.75
CA TYR A 142 10.62 -2.55 15.68
C TYR A 142 9.93 -2.49 14.32
N GLY A 143 8.77 -3.13 14.19
CA GLY A 143 8.03 -3.14 12.93
C GLY A 143 7.60 -1.75 12.47
N LEU A 144 7.11 -0.91 13.41
CA LEU A 144 6.72 0.47 13.11
C LEU A 144 7.91 1.31 12.63
N GLU A 145 9.06 1.21 13.29
CA GLU A 145 10.26 1.95 12.92
C GLU A 145 10.85 1.45 11.59
N ALA A 146 10.88 0.12 11.36
CA ALA A 146 11.33 -0.45 10.10
C ALA A 146 10.46 0.02 8.93
N ALA A 147 9.13 -0.05 9.07
CA ALA A 147 8.18 0.43 8.07
C ALA A 147 8.38 1.92 7.76
N TYR A 148 8.52 2.75 8.80
CA TYR A 148 8.74 4.18 8.67
C TYR A 148 10.06 4.49 7.94
N ARG A 149 11.19 3.90 8.39
CA ARG A 149 12.52 4.17 7.79
C ARG A 149 12.63 3.68 6.37
N ILE A 150 12.18 2.47 6.08
CA ILE A 150 12.23 1.92 4.73
C ILE A 150 11.37 2.75 3.79
N SER A 151 10.14 3.10 4.20
CA SER A 151 9.25 3.93 3.37
C SER A 151 9.78 5.35 3.16
N LYS A 152 10.43 5.95 4.18
CA LYS A 152 11.13 7.23 4.04
C LYS A 152 12.28 7.13 3.03
N GLY A 153 13.09 6.07 3.13
CA GLY A 153 14.17 5.83 2.19
C GLY A 153 13.67 5.60 0.76
N LEU A 154 12.60 4.83 0.57
CA LEU A 154 11.95 4.63 -0.74
C LEU A 154 11.50 5.95 -1.35
N ALA A 155 10.88 6.81 -0.55
CA ALA A 155 10.44 8.15 -0.97
C ALA A 155 11.64 9.02 -1.41
N GLN A 156 12.73 9.03 -0.65
CA GLN A 156 13.95 9.77 -0.97
C GLN A 156 14.63 9.28 -2.25
N GLU A 157 14.41 8.03 -2.61
CA GLU A 157 14.89 7.42 -3.86
C GLU A 157 13.88 7.58 -5.02
N GLY A 158 12.81 8.34 -4.84
CA GLY A 158 11.83 8.64 -5.89
C GLY A 158 10.76 7.56 -6.10
N CYS A 159 10.60 6.63 -5.16
CA CYS A 159 9.52 5.65 -5.22
C CYS A 159 8.25 6.16 -4.52
N SER A 160 7.10 5.70 -5.00
CA SER A 160 5.82 5.87 -4.31
C SER A 160 5.53 4.66 -3.42
N VAL A 161 4.96 4.92 -2.24
CA VAL A 161 4.55 3.85 -1.32
C VAL A 161 3.04 3.62 -1.43
N ILE A 162 2.64 2.37 -1.64
CA ILE A 162 1.24 1.94 -1.66
C ILE A 162 0.96 1.15 -0.39
N SER A 163 -0.13 1.45 0.30
CA SER A 163 -0.53 0.67 1.48
C SER A 163 -2.03 0.78 1.75
N GLY A 164 -2.50 0.13 2.82
CA GLY A 164 -3.93 -0.05 3.06
C GLY A 164 -4.54 0.86 4.12
N MET A 165 -3.86 1.89 4.60
CA MET A 165 -4.36 2.79 5.64
C MET A 165 -4.69 2.11 6.99
N ALA A 166 -4.38 0.84 7.17
CA ALA A 166 -4.64 0.15 8.43
C ALA A 166 -3.74 0.69 9.55
N ARG A 167 -4.10 0.37 10.81
CA ARG A 167 -3.20 0.58 11.96
C ARG A 167 -1.88 -0.14 11.74
N GLY A 168 -0.87 0.20 12.51
CA GLY A 168 0.42 -0.48 12.51
C GLY A 168 1.25 -0.16 11.27
N ILE A 169 1.69 -1.17 10.56
CA ILE A 169 2.65 -1.05 9.46
C ILE A 169 2.16 -0.10 8.37
N ASP A 170 0.91 -0.19 7.95
CA ASP A 170 0.36 0.65 6.88
C ASP A 170 0.47 2.14 7.22
N GLY A 171 -0.01 2.53 8.42
CA GLY A 171 0.06 3.92 8.89
C GLY A 171 1.50 4.43 9.04
N ALA A 172 2.41 3.58 9.56
CA ALA A 172 3.83 3.91 9.67
C ALA A 172 4.48 4.10 8.30
N SER A 173 4.12 3.27 7.32
CA SER A 173 4.63 3.35 5.95
C SER A 173 4.21 4.64 5.26
N HIS A 174 2.93 5.01 5.34
CA HIS A 174 2.46 6.29 4.81
C HIS A 174 3.18 7.47 5.48
N SER A 175 3.31 7.45 6.81
CA SER A 175 3.99 8.50 7.58
C SER A 175 5.47 8.62 7.20
N GLY A 176 6.15 7.49 7.02
CA GLY A 176 7.55 7.45 6.58
C GLY A 176 7.71 8.02 5.18
N CYS A 177 6.86 7.62 4.23
CA CYS A 177 6.88 8.14 2.86
C CYS A 177 6.68 9.66 2.83
N LEU A 178 5.69 10.18 3.57
CA LEU A 178 5.45 11.62 3.69
C LEU A 178 6.63 12.36 4.31
N ALA A 179 7.28 11.79 5.34
CA ALA A 179 8.48 12.36 5.95
C ALA A 179 9.72 12.36 5.03
N GLY A 180 9.71 11.51 4.00
CA GLY A 180 10.69 11.51 2.91
C GLY A 180 10.33 12.44 1.75
N ASN A 181 9.29 13.26 1.87
CA ASN A 181 8.71 14.12 0.82
C ASN A 181 8.24 13.31 -0.42
N GLY A 182 7.88 12.04 -0.22
CA GLY A 182 7.42 11.16 -1.27
C GLY A 182 5.92 11.21 -1.50
N LYS A 183 5.50 10.53 -2.56
CA LYS A 183 4.09 10.31 -2.91
C LYS A 183 3.62 8.99 -2.36
N THR A 184 2.43 8.96 -1.75
CA THR A 184 1.87 7.70 -1.23
C THR A 184 0.41 7.54 -1.61
N VAL A 185 -0.01 6.30 -1.80
CA VAL A 185 -1.40 5.96 -2.14
C VAL A 185 -1.97 5.03 -1.08
N ALA A 186 -3.04 5.47 -0.45
CA ALA A 186 -3.80 4.64 0.47
C ALA A 186 -4.97 4.00 -0.26
N VAL A 187 -5.06 2.69 -0.23
CA VAL A 187 -6.19 1.93 -0.79
C VAL A 187 -7.14 1.58 0.34
N LEU A 188 -8.43 1.93 0.23
CA LEU A 188 -9.41 1.69 1.29
C LEU A 188 -10.24 0.42 1.03
N GLY A 189 -10.78 -0.16 2.11
CA GLY A 189 -11.77 -1.24 2.08
C GLY A 189 -13.20 -0.78 2.40
N CYS A 190 -13.48 0.52 2.22
CA CYS A 190 -14.76 1.20 2.42
C CYS A 190 -14.93 2.32 1.40
N GLY A 191 -16.06 3.03 1.42
CA GLY A 191 -16.28 4.19 0.55
C GLY A 191 -15.28 5.31 0.81
N ILE A 192 -15.04 6.14 -0.21
CA ILE A 192 -14.07 7.26 -0.15
C ILE A 192 -14.51 8.37 0.84
N ASP A 193 -15.78 8.38 1.19
CA ASP A 193 -16.44 9.27 2.15
C ASP A 193 -16.36 8.76 3.60
N VAL A 194 -15.79 7.57 3.82
CA VAL A 194 -15.70 6.92 5.13
C VAL A 194 -14.25 6.84 5.61
N ILE A 195 -13.93 7.59 6.65
CA ILE A 195 -12.59 7.57 7.28
C ILE A 195 -12.45 6.31 8.14
N TYR A 196 -11.52 5.43 7.76
CA TYR A 196 -11.25 4.21 8.53
C TYR A 196 -9.77 3.81 8.47
N PRO A 197 -9.11 3.60 9.63
CA PRO A 197 -9.62 3.80 10.99
C PRO A 197 -9.79 5.28 11.36
N PRO A 198 -10.71 5.68 12.26
CA PRO A 198 -11.01 7.09 12.54
C PRO A 198 -9.82 7.91 13.01
N GLU A 199 -8.88 7.30 13.75
CA GLU A 199 -7.67 7.94 14.23
C GLU A 199 -6.69 8.34 13.12
N HIS A 200 -6.85 7.83 11.89
CA HIS A 200 -6.04 8.18 10.73
C HIS A 200 -6.58 9.37 9.92
N ALA A 201 -7.61 10.09 10.40
CA ALA A 201 -8.17 11.25 9.69
C ALA A 201 -7.08 12.27 9.30
N SER A 202 -6.22 12.65 10.24
CA SER A 202 -5.11 13.58 9.96
C SER A 202 -4.07 13.01 8.99
N LEU A 203 -3.85 11.70 8.99
CA LEU A 203 -2.96 11.03 8.04
C LEU A 203 -3.58 11.03 6.64
N GLU A 204 -4.88 10.75 6.53
CA GLU A 204 -5.63 10.83 5.27
C GLU A 204 -5.50 12.20 4.61
N ASP A 205 -5.71 13.28 5.37
CA ASP A 205 -5.55 14.65 4.86
C ASP A 205 -4.14 14.92 4.32
N LYS A 206 -3.10 14.42 5.01
CA LYS A 206 -1.71 14.56 4.55
C LYS A 206 -1.45 13.75 3.29
N ILE A 207 -2.01 12.55 3.19
CA ILE A 207 -1.91 11.70 1.99
C ILE A 207 -2.58 12.38 0.81
N CYS A 208 -3.80 12.90 0.96
CA CYS A 208 -4.52 13.59 -0.12
C CYS A 208 -3.75 14.80 -0.67
N LYS A 209 -2.97 15.51 0.18
CA LYS A 209 -2.11 16.63 -0.24
C LYS A 209 -0.87 16.21 -1.01
N ASN A 210 -0.35 15.01 -0.78
CA ASN A 210 0.93 14.52 -1.29
C ASN A 210 0.82 13.20 -2.06
N GLY A 211 -0.36 12.83 -2.50
CA GLY A 211 -0.65 11.58 -3.17
C GLY A 211 -2.15 11.40 -3.28
N ALA A 212 -2.64 10.17 -3.09
CA ALA A 212 -4.06 9.87 -3.22
C ALA A 212 -4.56 8.86 -2.18
N VAL A 213 -5.82 8.98 -1.85
CA VAL A 213 -6.62 7.93 -1.24
C VAL A 213 -7.55 7.37 -2.30
N ILE A 214 -7.61 6.07 -2.46
CA ILE A 214 -8.42 5.41 -3.49
C ILE A 214 -9.24 4.26 -2.93
N THR A 215 -10.35 3.97 -3.61
CA THR A 215 -11.15 2.77 -3.34
C THR A 215 -11.94 2.33 -4.56
N GLU A 216 -12.28 1.04 -4.63
CA GLU A 216 -13.23 0.52 -5.60
C GLU A 216 -14.68 0.54 -5.09
N TYR A 217 -14.88 0.87 -3.82
CA TYR A 217 -16.19 0.79 -3.17
C TYR A 217 -16.97 2.08 -3.35
N PRO A 218 -18.27 2.01 -3.73
CA PRO A 218 -19.14 3.18 -3.86
C PRO A 218 -19.26 3.98 -2.56
N LEU A 219 -19.69 5.25 -2.70
CA LEU A 219 -20.03 6.13 -1.57
C LEU A 219 -20.96 5.44 -0.57
N GLY A 220 -20.73 5.71 0.73
CA GLY A 220 -21.51 5.14 1.84
C GLY A 220 -21.17 3.69 2.18
N THR A 221 -20.23 3.05 1.48
CA THR A 221 -19.83 1.68 1.82
C THR A 221 -19.10 1.66 3.17
N THR A 222 -19.72 1.03 4.17
CA THR A 222 -19.13 0.90 5.52
C THR A 222 -17.98 -0.10 5.55
N PRO A 223 -17.04 0.01 6.49
CA PRO A 223 -15.97 -0.96 6.67
C PRO A 223 -16.54 -2.35 7.02
N PHE A 224 -16.27 -3.31 6.17
CA PHE A 224 -16.66 -4.70 6.34
C PHE A 224 -15.47 -5.64 6.26
N LYS A 225 -15.37 -6.62 7.15
CA LYS A 225 -14.21 -7.52 7.24
C LYS A 225 -13.84 -8.18 5.90
N GLY A 226 -14.84 -8.56 5.10
CA GLY A 226 -14.64 -9.19 3.79
C GLY A 226 -14.06 -8.28 2.72
N ASN A 227 -14.15 -6.96 2.87
CA ASN A 227 -13.63 -6.00 1.89
C ASN A 227 -12.11 -5.86 1.95
N PHE A 228 -11.50 -6.01 3.14
CA PHE A 228 -10.06 -5.81 3.30
C PHE A 228 -9.20 -6.82 2.53
N PRO A 229 -9.48 -8.15 2.57
CA PRO A 229 -8.76 -9.11 1.72
C PRO A 229 -8.98 -8.86 0.22
N LYS A 230 -10.19 -8.48 -0.21
CA LYS A 230 -10.48 -8.15 -1.60
C LYS A 230 -9.72 -6.91 -2.07
N ARG A 231 -9.69 -5.86 -1.25
CA ARG A 231 -8.95 -4.64 -1.51
C ARG A 231 -7.45 -4.89 -1.68
N ASN A 232 -6.87 -5.86 -0.95
CA ASN A 232 -5.43 -6.14 -0.97
C ASN A 232 -4.90 -6.45 -2.38
N ARG A 233 -5.74 -7.00 -3.29
CA ARG A 233 -5.37 -7.21 -4.69
C ARG A 233 -5.02 -5.90 -5.41
N ILE A 234 -5.68 -4.80 -5.04
CA ILE A 234 -5.39 -3.48 -5.60
C ILE A 234 -4.03 -2.98 -5.10
N ILE A 235 -3.71 -3.20 -3.82
CA ILE A 235 -2.39 -2.85 -3.25
C ILE A 235 -1.29 -3.62 -3.99
N ALA A 236 -1.42 -4.94 -4.10
CA ALA A 236 -0.46 -5.79 -4.80
C ALA A 236 -0.38 -5.43 -6.29
N GLY A 237 -1.54 -5.33 -6.95
CA GLY A 237 -1.64 -5.07 -8.39
C GLY A 237 -1.10 -3.71 -8.83
N MET A 238 -1.21 -2.67 -8.00
CA MET A 238 -0.64 -1.34 -8.29
C MET A 238 0.87 -1.25 -8.11
N SER A 239 1.52 -2.28 -7.59
CA SER A 239 2.90 -2.22 -7.12
C SER A 239 3.80 -3.13 -7.97
N LEU A 240 5.07 -2.76 -8.09
CA LEU A 240 6.11 -3.61 -8.70
C LEU A 240 6.54 -4.75 -7.77
N GLY A 241 6.41 -4.53 -6.47
CA GLY A 241 6.69 -5.53 -5.45
C GLY A 241 6.02 -5.19 -4.12
N VAL A 242 5.87 -6.20 -3.27
CA VAL A 242 5.24 -6.12 -1.95
C VAL A 242 6.27 -6.44 -0.87
N LEU A 243 6.51 -5.48 0.01
CA LEU A 243 7.33 -5.64 1.21
C LEU A 243 6.43 -5.91 2.42
N VAL A 244 6.58 -7.07 3.04
CA VAL A 244 5.94 -7.41 4.31
C VAL A 244 6.91 -7.14 5.45
N VAL A 245 6.59 -6.15 6.31
CA VAL A 245 7.51 -5.69 7.37
C VAL A 245 7.40 -6.54 8.62
N GLN A 246 6.20 -6.80 9.06
CA GLN A 246 5.89 -7.68 10.19
C GLN A 246 4.58 -8.41 9.97
N ALA A 247 4.54 -9.71 10.26
CA ALA A 247 3.34 -10.53 10.14
C ALA A 247 3.40 -11.72 11.07
N ASP A 248 2.33 -11.97 11.81
CA ASP A 248 2.12 -13.29 12.41
C ASP A 248 1.60 -14.28 11.34
N ILE A 249 1.48 -15.56 11.70
CA ILE A 249 1.05 -16.62 10.78
C ILE A 249 -0.38 -16.42 10.22
N ARG A 250 -1.20 -15.61 10.88
CA ARG A 250 -2.60 -15.33 10.49
C ARG A 250 -2.79 -13.90 9.99
N SER A 251 -1.71 -13.19 9.71
CA SER A 251 -1.78 -11.81 9.25
C SER A 251 -2.43 -11.70 7.87
N GLY A 252 -3.37 -10.76 7.74
CA GLY A 252 -3.97 -10.45 6.44
C GLY A 252 -2.97 -9.91 5.40
N SER A 253 -1.80 -9.42 5.83
CA SER A 253 -0.73 -9.00 4.92
C SER A 253 -0.09 -10.16 4.14
N LEU A 254 -0.15 -11.38 4.66
CA LEU A 254 0.29 -12.57 3.94
C LEU A 254 -0.59 -12.84 2.71
N SER A 255 -1.88 -12.52 2.77
CA SER A 255 -2.74 -12.61 1.58
C SER A 255 -2.35 -11.59 0.50
N THR A 256 -1.84 -10.42 0.90
CA THR A 256 -1.31 -9.44 -0.06
C THR A 256 -0.05 -9.96 -0.75
N ALA A 257 0.83 -10.65 -0.01
CA ALA A 257 2.01 -11.29 -0.58
C ALA A 257 1.64 -12.44 -1.54
N SER A 258 0.65 -13.28 -1.18
CA SER A 258 0.15 -14.34 -2.05
C SER A 258 -0.42 -13.77 -3.36
N GLN A 259 -1.26 -12.73 -3.27
CA GLN A 259 -1.81 -12.06 -4.45
C GLN A 259 -0.71 -11.39 -5.30
N ALA A 260 0.35 -10.85 -4.68
CA ALA A 260 1.49 -10.32 -5.41
C ALA A 260 2.13 -11.37 -6.31
N LEU A 261 2.37 -12.59 -5.79
CA LEU A 261 2.91 -13.70 -6.56
C LEU A 261 1.98 -14.12 -7.71
N GLU A 262 0.66 -14.15 -7.48
CA GLU A 262 -0.33 -14.44 -8.52
C GLU A 262 -0.27 -13.45 -9.70
N TYR A 263 0.12 -12.20 -9.43
CA TYR A 263 0.27 -11.14 -10.45
C TYR A 263 1.71 -10.96 -10.94
N GLY A 264 2.62 -11.90 -10.63
CA GLY A 264 4.02 -11.82 -11.04
C GLY A 264 4.78 -10.64 -10.41
N ARG A 265 4.39 -10.22 -9.21
CA ARG A 265 5.07 -9.15 -8.46
C ARG A 265 6.07 -9.76 -7.49
N GLU A 266 7.18 -9.09 -7.28
CA GLU A 266 8.19 -9.50 -6.32
C GLU A 266 7.68 -9.44 -4.88
N VAL A 267 8.02 -10.44 -4.07
CA VAL A 267 7.71 -10.47 -2.64
C VAL A 267 8.99 -10.35 -1.84
N MET A 268 8.96 -9.42 -0.91
CA MET A 268 10.07 -9.09 -0.03
C MET A 268 9.59 -9.12 1.42
N ALA A 269 10.49 -9.42 2.34
CA ALA A 269 10.15 -9.48 3.77
C ALA A 269 11.29 -8.92 4.63
N VAL A 270 10.92 -8.21 5.70
CA VAL A 270 11.88 -7.73 6.69
C VAL A 270 12.19 -8.88 7.65
N PRO A 271 13.47 -9.24 7.85
CA PRO A 271 13.89 -10.18 8.87
C PRO A 271 13.53 -9.67 10.28
N GLY A 272 13.31 -10.57 11.19
CA GLY A 272 13.03 -10.22 12.58
C GLY A 272 13.58 -11.24 13.57
N SER A 273 13.31 -11.04 14.86
CA SER A 273 13.73 -11.99 15.88
C SER A 273 12.94 -13.30 15.78
N ILE A 274 13.62 -14.43 15.87
CA ILE A 274 12.99 -15.78 15.93
C ILE A 274 12.11 -15.98 17.17
N PHE A 275 12.29 -15.13 18.19
CA PHE A 275 11.47 -15.14 19.41
C PHE A 275 10.24 -14.24 19.31
N ASN A 276 10.09 -13.50 18.21
CA ASN A 276 8.96 -12.61 18.01
C ASN A 276 7.87 -13.27 17.17
N GLN A 277 6.67 -13.44 17.73
CA GLN A 277 5.51 -14.01 17.03
C GLN A 277 5.12 -13.18 15.78
N LEU A 278 5.37 -11.87 15.78
CA LEU A 278 5.11 -10.99 14.65
C LEU A 278 6.12 -11.15 13.50
N SER A 279 7.17 -11.96 13.68
CA SER A 279 8.14 -12.31 12.63
C SER A 279 7.90 -13.68 12.01
N VAL A 280 6.99 -14.49 12.57
CA VAL A 280 6.75 -15.86 12.07
C VAL A 280 6.28 -15.86 10.62
N GLY A 281 5.39 -14.95 10.26
CA GLY A 281 4.88 -14.82 8.89
C GLY A 281 5.96 -14.35 7.91
N THR A 282 6.76 -13.35 8.28
CA THR A 282 7.89 -12.89 7.43
C THR A 282 8.96 -13.95 7.28
N HIS A 283 9.26 -14.74 8.34
CA HIS A 283 10.16 -15.88 8.25
C HIS A 283 9.63 -16.99 7.33
N GLY A 284 8.30 -17.20 7.30
CA GLY A 284 7.65 -18.10 6.33
C GLY A 284 7.93 -17.64 4.92
N LEU A 285 7.64 -16.37 4.60
CA LEU A 285 7.90 -15.78 3.29
C LEU A 285 9.37 -15.89 2.88
N LEU A 286 10.32 -15.61 3.79
CA LEU A 286 11.76 -15.74 3.51
C LEU A 286 12.16 -17.19 3.19
N LYS A 287 11.59 -18.18 3.89
CA LYS A 287 11.83 -19.60 3.61
C LYS A 287 11.24 -20.03 2.26
N ASP A 288 10.13 -19.39 1.86
CA ASP A 288 9.46 -19.63 0.58
C ASP A 288 10.10 -18.85 -0.59
N GLY A 289 11.22 -18.14 -0.33
CA GLY A 289 12.01 -17.45 -1.35
C GLY A 289 11.77 -15.96 -1.48
N ALA A 290 11.02 -15.32 -0.58
CA ALA A 290 10.93 -13.88 -0.55
C ALA A 290 12.31 -13.24 -0.27
N HIS A 291 12.59 -12.10 -0.89
CA HIS A 291 13.85 -11.41 -0.71
C HIS A 291 13.94 -10.72 0.65
N PRO A 292 15.04 -10.91 1.41
CA PRO A 292 15.25 -10.20 2.67
C PRO A 292 15.54 -8.71 2.41
N VAL A 293 14.90 -7.84 3.19
CA VAL A 293 15.04 -6.38 3.09
C VAL A 293 15.37 -5.81 4.46
N GLU A 294 16.48 -5.08 4.56
CA GLU A 294 16.88 -4.34 5.74
C GLU A 294 16.72 -2.82 5.56
N ASN A 295 16.72 -2.34 4.31
CA ASN A 295 16.64 -0.92 3.97
C ASN A 295 16.04 -0.70 2.57
N ALA A 296 15.77 0.56 2.21
CA ALA A 296 15.20 0.92 0.90
C ALA A 296 16.07 0.51 -0.29
N LEU A 297 17.40 0.50 -0.15
CA LEU A 297 18.30 0.15 -1.27
C LEU A 297 18.18 -1.33 -1.63
N ASP A 298 17.89 -2.21 -0.68
CA ASP A 298 17.65 -3.63 -0.96
C ASP A 298 16.41 -3.80 -1.85
N VAL A 299 15.32 -3.08 -1.55
CA VAL A 299 14.11 -3.06 -2.39
C VAL A 299 14.44 -2.65 -3.83
N LEU A 300 15.23 -1.58 -4.00
CA LEU A 300 15.61 -1.08 -5.31
C LEU A 300 16.48 -2.07 -6.09
N ARG A 301 17.37 -2.78 -5.41
CA ARG A 301 18.22 -3.82 -6.01
C ARG A 301 17.40 -4.98 -6.52
N PHE A 302 16.52 -5.52 -5.68
CA PHE A 302 15.69 -6.68 -6.05
C PHE A 302 14.71 -6.37 -7.18
N LEU A 303 14.24 -5.12 -7.26
CA LEU A 303 13.35 -4.68 -8.33
C LEU A 303 14.09 -4.15 -9.57
N ASN A 304 15.43 -4.22 -9.61
CA ASN A 304 16.27 -3.70 -10.70
C ASN A 304 15.95 -2.24 -11.08
N LEU A 305 15.60 -1.41 -10.09
CA LEU A 305 15.22 -0.01 -10.30
C LEU A 305 16.40 0.96 -10.38
N LYS A 306 17.60 0.51 -10.02
CA LYS A 306 18.87 1.21 -10.23
C LYS A 306 19.85 0.26 -10.86
N GLU A 307 20.16 0.48 -12.12
CA GLU A 307 21.38 0.03 -12.76
C GLU A 307 22.52 0.81 -12.09
N ASP A 308 23.53 0.12 -11.57
CA ASP A 308 24.67 0.71 -10.89
C ASP A 308 24.41 1.49 -9.58
N ILE A 309 23.90 0.83 -8.58
CA ILE A 309 24.39 1.13 -7.24
C ILE A 309 25.82 0.51 -7.20
N LYS A 310 26.80 1.18 -7.85
CA LYS A 310 28.18 1.06 -7.39
C LYS A 310 28.05 1.20 -5.88
N GLU A 311 28.50 0.16 -5.15
CA GLU A 311 28.73 0.27 -3.73
C GLU A 311 29.45 1.62 -3.51
N LYS A 312 28.68 2.69 -3.30
CA LYS A 312 29.14 3.66 -2.36
C LYS A 312 29.16 2.82 -1.07
N LYS A 313 30.29 2.13 -0.87
CA LYS A 313 30.77 1.96 0.48
C LYS A 313 30.51 3.34 1.06
N LYS A 314 29.42 3.52 1.80
CA LYS A 314 29.32 4.64 2.71
C LYS A 314 30.64 4.50 3.45
N LYS A 315 31.58 5.38 3.15
CA LYS A 315 32.56 5.72 4.13
C LYS A 315 31.68 6.01 5.33
N ILE A 316 31.67 5.09 6.25
CA ILE A 316 31.23 5.37 7.62
C ILE A 316 31.87 6.71 7.86
N PRO A 317 31.12 7.79 8.15
CA PRO A 317 31.76 9.06 8.43
C PRO A 317 32.79 8.71 9.49
N LYS A 318 34.06 8.64 9.09
CA LYS A 318 35.15 8.51 10.03
C LYS A 318 35.06 9.79 10.82
N GLU A 319 34.98 9.63 12.14
CA GLU A 319 35.00 10.69 13.14
C GLU A 319 33.63 11.28 13.55
N LYS A 320 32.75 10.45 14.12
CA LYS A 320 32.07 10.88 15.35
C LYS A 320 33.16 10.87 16.45
N PRO A 321 33.25 11.94 17.28
CA PRO A 321 34.22 11.95 18.36
C PRO A 321 34.11 10.63 19.14
N GLU A 322 35.27 10.02 19.45
CA GLU A 322 35.28 8.75 20.19
C GLU A 322 34.51 8.95 21.49
N LEU A 323 33.46 8.17 21.67
CA LEU A 323 32.75 8.12 22.96
C LEU A 323 33.72 7.54 23.98
N ASP A 324 34.04 8.33 25.01
CA ASP A 324 34.94 7.93 26.08
C ASP A 324 34.21 7.31 27.27
N GLY A 325 34.88 6.39 27.93
CA GLY A 325 34.53 5.87 29.25
C GLY A 325 33.09 5.32 29.32
N GLN A 326 32.30 5.87 30.22
CA GLN A 326 30.96 5.34 30.58
C GLN A 326 29.94 5.52 29.46
N LEU A 327 30.01 6.59 28.67
CA LEU A 327 29.10 6.82 27.53
C LEU A 327 29.26 5.75 26.46
N LYS A 328 30.49 5.28 26.22
CA LYS A 328 30.75 4.18 25.29
C LYS A 328 30.12 2.87 25.76
N LEU A 329 30.24 2.53 27.04
CA LEU A 329 29.64 1.34 27.61
C LEU A 329 28.11 1.38 27.51
N ILE A 330 27.49 2.54 27.82
CA ILE A 330 26.04 2.72 27.70
C ILE A 330 25.61 2.59 26.23
N PHE A 331 26.35 3.19 25.29
CA PHE A 331 26.06 3.09 23.87
C PHE A 331 26.17 1.64 23.36
N GLU A 332 27.20 0.90 23.78
CA GLU A 332 27.35 -0.52 23.40
C GLU A 332 26.21 -1.38 23.95
N ALA A 333 25.78 -1.12 25.19
CA ALA A 333 24.69 -1.85 25.84
C ALA A 333 23.30 -1.60 25.24
N THR A 334 23.10 -0.55 24.41
CA THR A 334 21.83 -0.32 23.72
C THR A 334 21.61 -1.24 22.51
N ASP A 335 22.50 -2.18 22.21
CA ASP A 335 22.27 -3.24 21.24
C ASP A 335 21.22 -4.25 21.75
N GLY A 336 20.35 -4.71 20.84
CA GLY A 336 19.43 -5.82 21.12
C GLY A 336 18.10 -5.42 21.74
N PHE A 337 17.61 -4.18 21.56
CA PHE A 337 16.29 -3.73 22.00
C PHE A 337 16.04 -3.89 23.52
N LYS A 338 17.05 -3.60 24.32
CA LYS A 338 16.97 -3.71 25.79
C LYS A 338 16.21 -2.54 26.39
N THR A 339 15.48 -2.81 27.45
CA THR A 339 14.85 -1.75 28.27
C THR A 339 15.91 -1.06 29.14
N THR A 340 15.60 0.13 29.64
CA THR A 340 16.47 0.86 30.57
C THR A 340 16.87 0.03 31.78
N ASN A 341 15.94 -0.77 32.34
CA ASN A 341 16.23 -1.63 33.48
C ASN A 341 17.22 -2.76 33.12
N GLN A 342 17.08 -3.38 31.97
CA GLN A 342 18.01 -4.43 31.50
C GLN A 342 19.42 -3.87 31.29
N ILE A 343 19.54 -2.65 30.75
CA ILE A 343 20.84 -1.98 30.58
C ILE A 343 21.44 -1.61 31.94
N ALA A 344 20.62 -1.18 32.91
CA ALA A 344 21.08 -0.84 34.27
C ALA A 344 21.66 -2.08 34.98
N GLU A 345 20.96 -3.22 34.88
CA GLU A 345 21.42 -4.50 35.45
C GLU A 345 22.70 -4.97 34.77
N GLU A 346 22.79 -4.97 33.45
CA GLU A 346 23.96 -5.40 32.69
C GLU A 346 25.21 -4.60 33.01
N LEU A 347 25.08 -3.29 33.12
CA LEU A 347 26.19 -2.39 33.40
C LEU A 347 26.44 -2.15 34.90
N SER A 348 25.57 -2.67 35.75
CA SER A 348 25.61 -2.43 37.21
C SER A 348 25.65 -0.92 37.53
N LEU A 349 24.95 -0.08 36.77
CA LEU A 349 24.94 1.36 36.92
C LEU A 349 23.72 1.84 37.72
N PRO A 350 23.89 2.85 38.57
CA PRO A 350 22.76 3.54 39.20
C PRO A 350 21.83 4.14 38.12
N ALA A 351 20.51 4.00 38.32
CA ALA A 351 19.51 4.43 37.34
C ALA A 351 19.68 5.91 36.92
N GLY A 352 20.04 6.82 37.81
CA GLY A 352 20.28 8.21 37.49
C GLY A 352 21.45 8.45 36.54
N MET A 353 22.55 7.72 36.70
CA MET A 353 23.71 7.79 35.80
C MET A 353 23.38 7.24 34.42
N LEU A 354 22.67 6.11 34.37
CA LEU A 354 22.24 5.51 33.12
C LEU A 354 21.30 6.45 32.36
N LEU A 355 20.28 7.00 33.01
CA LEU A 355 19.34 7.94 32.38
C LEU A 355 20.04 9.18 31.86
N SER A 356 20.98 9.77 32.62
CA SER A 356 21.80 10.91 32.17
C SER A 356 22.62 10.56 30.92
N GLY A 357 23.28 9.39 30.91
CA GLY A 357 24.05 8.94 29.77
C GLY A 357 23.20 8.66 28.52
N LEU A 358 22.03 8.01 28.70
CA LEU A 358 21.07 7.78 27.61
C LEU A 358 20.52 9.10 27.04
N SER A 359 20.17 10.08 27.91
CA SER A 359 19.71 11.39 27.46
C SER A 359 20.79 12.15 26.70
N HIS A 360 22.04 12.07 27.14
CA HIS A 360 23.16 12.68 26.44
C HIS A 360 23.39 12.03 25.07
N LEU A 361 23.41 10.71 25.00
CA LEU A 361 23.55 9.98 23.72
C LEU A 361 22.38 10.23 22.75
N GLU A 362 21.17 10.44 23.28
CA GLU A 362 19.99 10.80 22.48
C GLU A 362 20.08 12.24 21.96
N SER A 363 20.49 13.20 22.79
CA SER A 363 20.67 14.62 22.39
C SER A 363 21.75 14.80 21.32
N GLU A 364 22.82 14.01 21.39
CA GLU A 364 23.90 13.98 20.40
C GLU A 364 23.58 13.12 19.17
N GLY A 365 22.39 12.47 19.15
CA GLY A 365 21.92 11.68 18.00
C GLY A 365 22.60 10.33 17.83
N TYR A 366 23.26 9.79 18.85
CA TYR A 366 23.85 8.43 18.81
C TYR A 366 22.81 7.32 18.96
N ILE A 367 21.78 7.59 19.76
CA ILE A 367 20.66 6.68 20.00
C ILE A 367 19.33 7.41 19.85
N LYS A 368 18.26 6.65 19.73
CA LYS A 368 16.88 7.16 19.70
C LYS A 368 16.01 6.38 20.68
N ARG A 369 15.21 7.09 21.44
CA ARG A 369 14.21 6.48 22.31
C ARG A 369 12.99 6.03 21.51
N CYS A 370 12.63 4.76 21.66
CA CYS A 370 11.41 4.19 21.13
C CYS A 370 10.29 4.17 22.18
N ASN A 371 9.06 3.92 21.73
CA ASN A 371 7.94 3.69 22.63
C ASN A 371 8.27 2.51 23.56
N ASN A 372 7.85 2.55 24.83
CA ASN A 372 8.13 1.57 25.89
C ASN A 372 9.53 1.65 26.54
N GLY A 373 10.25 2.78 26.42
CA GLY A 373 11.52 2.97 27.11
C GLY A 373 12.70 2.16 26.58
N ILE A 374 12.59 1.66 25.35
CA ILE A 374 13.68 0.99 24.64
C ILE A 374 14.49 2.05 23.88
N PHE A 375 15.80 1.91 23.88
CA PHE A 375 16.71 2.73 23.09
C PHE A 375 17.35 1.92 21.98
N ILE A 376 17.51 2.49 20.81
CA ILE A 376 18.16 1.89 19.64
C ILE A 376 19.27 2.79 19.13
N LYS A 377 20.33 2.19 18.61
CA LYS A 377 21.42 2.92 17.97
C LYS A 377 20.94 3.64 16.71
N ASN A 378 21.33 4.89 16.56
CA ASN A 378 21.08 5.67 15.34
C ASN A 378 22.15 5.26 14.31
N LEU A 379 21.83 4.27 13.49
CA LEU A 379 22.67 3.84 12.37
C LEU A 379 22.43 4.82 11.20
N SER A 380 22.86 6.07 11.31
CA SER A 380 22.81 7.04 10.21
C SER A 380 24.07 7.01 9.36
#